data_c82021bcc13ca1d93ebd977172c930df
#
_entry.id   c82021bcc13ca1d93ebd977172c930df
#
_cell.length_a   1.000
_cell.length_b   1.000
_cell.length_c   1.000
_cell.angle_alpha   90.00
_cell.angle_beta   90.00
_cell.angle_gamma   90.00
#
_symmetry.space_group_name_H-M   'P 1'
#
loop_
_entity.id
_entity.type
_entity.pdbx_description
1 polymer ?
#
loop_
_entity_poly.entity_id
_entity_poly.type
_entity_poly.pdbx_seq_one_letter_code
_entity_poly.pdbx_strand_id
1 'polypeptide(L)'
;MRENVLKINKVFQHYFLTQKILPILTIEELDSCNYLSDIFLENGIKVFEITLRTKVALEAINVMSKNKNFIVGVGTLMTDHNIQNAINVGAKFGISPGISEELFEGCEKNNFPLIPGVSTPTEIMVSYSRGYKVLKFFPATVLGGIEMLKALEGPFPDCCFFPTGGINQNNFKTYLSLSNVYGVAGSWMVPKDLIDQKNWKKIREII
;
A
#
# COMPACT_ATOMS: atom_id res chain seq x y z
N MET A 1 12.32 -21.35 1.21
CA MET A 1 11.30 -20.41 0.79
C MET A 1 10.86 -19.56 2.00
N ARG A 2 10.78 -18.27 1.85
CA ARG A 2 10.91 -17.15 2.78
C ARG A 2 9.81 -17.01 3.85
N GLU A 3 9.64 -17.99 4.72
CA GLU A 3 8.57 -18.03 5.75
C GLU A 3 8.77 -17.02 6.91
N ASN A 4 9.95 -16.43 7.07
CA ASN A 4 10.29 -15.55 8.21
C ASN A 4 10.29 -14.04 7.87
N VAL A 5 9.73 -13.65 6.71
CA VAL A 5 9.94 -12.28 6.18
C VAL A 5 8.95 -11.25 6.75
N LEU A 6 7.93 -11.66 7.50
CA LEU A 6 6.82 -10.77 7.75
C LEU A 6 6.43 -10.76 9.25
N LYS A 7 6.72 -9.67 9.97
CA LYS A 7 5.88 -9.22 11.10
C LYS A 7 4.44 -8.92 10.68
N ILE A 8 4.13 -9.09 9.40
CA ILE A 8 2.79 -8.98 8.84
C ILE A 8 2.02 -10.25 9.21
N ASN A 9 0.87 -10.08 9.82
CA ASN A 9 -0.05 -11.16 10.22
C ASN A 9 -0.23 -12.19 9.08
N LYS A 10 -0.25 -13.51 9.39
CA LYS A 10 -0.37 -14.61 8.41
C LYS A 10 -1.52 -14.45 7.42
N VAL A 11 -2.62 -13.83 7.85
CA VAL A 11 -3.77 -13.50 7.00
C VAL A 11 -3.38 -12.52 5.89
N PHE A 12 -2.54 -11.55 6.22
CA PHE A 12 -2.04 -10.54 5.31
C PHE A 12 -1.10 -11.11 4.25
N GLN A 13 -0.25 -12.06 4.67
CA GLN A 13 0.66 -12.77 3.76
C GLN A 13 -0.10 -13.47 2.63
N HIS A 14 -1.20 -14.13 2.96
CA HIS A 14 -2.01 -14.86 1.99
C HIS A 14 -2.55 -13.94 0.88
N TYR A 15 -3.07 -12.77 1.23
CA TYR A 15 -3.65 -11.84 0.26
C TYR A 15 -2.61 -11.17 -0.63
N PHE A 16 -1.46 -10.79 -0.08
CA PHE A 16 -0.36 -10.24 -0.88
C PHE A 16 0.36 -11.28 -1.74
N LEU A 17 0.26 -12.57 -1.40
CA LEU A 17 0.78 -13.63 -2.28
C LEU A 17 -0.04 -13.74 -3.57
N THR A 18 -1.33 -13.45 -3.53
CA THR A 18 -2.25 -13.58 -4.66
C THR A 18 -2.47 -12.28 -5.41
N GLN A 19 -2.54 -11.15 -4.69
CA GLN A 19 -2.78 -9.84 -5.28
C GLN A 19 -1.46 -9.04 -5.39
N LYS A 20 -0.89 -9.00 -6.60
CA LYS A 20 0.41 -8.36 -6.88
C LYS A 20 0.32 -6.85 -7.14
N ILE A 21 -0.87 -6.32 -7.31
CA ILE A 21 -1.11 -4.90 -7.51
C ILE A 21 -1.96 -4.39 -6.35
N LEU A 22 -1.48 -3.35 -5.67
CA LEU A 22 -2.18 -2.69 -4.58
C LEU A 22 -2.77 -1.37 -5.07
N PRO A 23 -4.09 -1.29 -5.28
CA PRO A 23 -4.75 -0.05 -5.63
C PRO A 23 -4.62 1.00 -4.53
N ILE A 24 -4.31 2.24 -4.94
CA ILE A 24 -4.22 3.41 -4.06
C ILE A 24 -5.39 4.33 -4.37
N LEU A 25 -6.26 4.52 -3.38
CA LEU A 25 -7.44 5.36 -3.48
C LEU A 25 -7.23 6.73 -2.83
N THR A 26 -7.73 7.77 -3.48
CA THR A 26 -7.94 9.09 -2.88
C THR A 26 -9.42 9.41 -3.04
N ILE A 27 -10.18 9.36 -1.96
CA ILE A 27 -11.63 9.51 -1.94
C ILE A 27 -11.99 10.92 -1.46
N GLU A 28 -12.72 11.67 -2.28
CA GLU A 28 -13.23 13.01 -1.93
C GLU A 28 -14.71 12.97 -1.50
N GLU A 29 -15.48 12.01 -2.04
CA GLU A 29 -16.90 11.84 -1.74
C GLU A 29 -17.21 10.41 -1.33
N LEU A 30 -17.94 10.24 -0.23
CA LEU A 30 -18.24 8.92 0.35
C LEU A 30 -19.10 8.03 -0.56
N ASP A 31 -19.96 8.61 -1.38
CA ASP A 31 -20.78 7.87 -2.34
C ASP A 31 -19.93 7.00 -3.28
N SER A 32 -18.69 7.45 -3.58
CA SER A 32 -17.75 6.70 -4.40
C SER A 32 -17.37 5.35 -3.81
N CYS A 33 -17.43 5.20 -2.49
CA CYS A 33 -17.08 3.95 -1.80
C CYS A 33 -17.93 2.77 -2.25
N ASN A 34 -19.23 2.96 -2.45
CA ASN A 34 -20.14 1.89 -2.86
C ASN A 34 -19.81 1.40 -4.28
N TYR A 35 -19.66 2.32 -5.22
CA TYR A 35 -19.32 1.99 -6.61
C TYR A 35 -17.96 1.31 -6.73
N LEU A 36 -16.95 1.81 -6.01
CA LEU A 36 -15.62 1.21 -5.98
C LEU A 36 -15.64 -0.18 -5.33
N SER A 37 -16.47 -0.37 -4.29
CA SER A 37 -16.64 -1.67 -3.66
C SER A 37 -17.20 -2.70 -4.64
N ASP A 38 -18.23 -2.35 -5.40
CA ASP A 38 -18.82 -3.23 -6.41
C ASP A 38 -17.78 -3.59 -7.48
N ILE A 39 -17.08 -2.59 -8.02
CA ILE A 39 -16.03 -2.78 -9.03
C ILE A 39 -14.91 -3.70 -8.51
N PHE A 40 -14.49 -3.53 -7.27
CA PHE A 40 -13.43 -4.34 -6.67
C PHE A 40 -13.88 -5.78 -6.46
N LEU A 41 -15.09 -6.01 -6.00
CA LEU A 41 -15.65 -7.35 -5.84
C LEU A 41 -15.78 -8.08 -7.18
N GLU A 42 -16.29 -7.38 -8.21
CA GLU A 42 -16.42 -7.90 -9.58
C GLU A 42 -15.06 -8.38 -10.14
N ASN A 43 -13.96 -7.70 -9.77
CA ASN A 43 -12.61 -7.97 -10.27
C ASN A 43 -11.72 -8.75 -9.28
N GLY A 44 -12.27 -9.23 -8.17
CA GLY A 44 -11.54 -10.01 -7.18
C GLY A 44 -10.48 -9.23 -6.40
N ILE A 45 -10.54 -7.89 -6.40
CA ILE A 45 -9.65 -7.02 -5.63
C ILE A 45 -10.13 -7.02 -4.18
N LYS A 46 -9.28 -7.50 -3.29
CA LYS A 46 -9.61 -7.62 -1.86
C LYS A 46 -8.75 -6.72 -0.96
N VAL A 47 -7.57 -6.36 -1.41
CA VAL A 47 -6.61 -5.55 -0.66
C VAL A 47 -6.33 -4.24 -1.39
N PHE A 48 -6.48 -3.12 -0.71
CA PHE A 48 -6.23 -1.78 -1.25
C PHE A 48 -5.95 -0.79 -0.12
N GLU A 49 -5.37 0.37 -0.44
CA GLU A 49 -5.17 1.46 0.53
C GLU A 49 -6.02 2.68 0.20
N ILE A 50 -6.52 3.35 1.23
CA ILE A 50 -7.13 4.68 1.15
C ILE A 50 -6.19 5.67 1.82
N THR A 51 -5.78 6.71 1.07
CA THR A 51 -4.80 7.69 1.57
C THR A 51 -5.44 8.76 2.45
N LEU A 52 -4.78 9.13 3.55
CA LEU A 52 -5.20 10.22 4.46
C LEU A 52 -4.92 11.62 3.85
N ARG A 53 -5.35 11.82 2.61
CA ARG A 53 -5.14 13.08 1.86
C ARG A 53 -6.40 13.93 1.74
N THR A 54 -7.54 13.39 2.20
CA THR A 54 -8.84 14.06 2.12
C THR A 54 -9.52 14.08 3.48
N LYS A 55 -10.47 14.98 3.64
CA LYS A 55 -11.24 15.12 4.90
C LYS A 55 -12.10 13.90 5.19
N VAL A 56 -12.55 13.19 4.17
CA VAL A 56 -13.46 12.03 4.30
C VAL A 56 -12.70 10.69 4.35
N ALA A 57 -11.37 10.69 4.28
CA ALA A 57 -10.58 9.47 4.15
C ALA A 57 -10.84 8.45 5.27
N LEU A 58 -10.88 8.89 6.53
CA LEU A 58 -11.17 7.99 7.67
C LEU A 58 -12.57 7.40 7.58
N GLU A 59 -13.55 8.21 7.19
CA GLU A 59 -14.93 7.72 7.02
C GLU A 59 -15.04 6.76 5.84
N ALA A 60 -14.35 7.02 4.72
CA ALA A 60 -14.25 6.10 3.59
C ALA A 60 -13.64 4.76 3.99
N ILE A 61 -12.56 4.76 4.81
CA ILE A 61 -12.01 3.54 5.39
C ILE A 61 -13.06 2.80 6.22
N ASN A 62 -13.79 3.52 7.09
CA ASN A 62 -14.84 2.92 7.92
C ASN A 62 -15.95 2.28 7.07
N VAL A 63 -16.41 2.97 6.04
CA VAL A 63 -17.46 2.45 5.13
C VAL A 63 -16.98 1.17 4.44
N MET A 64 -15.80 1.19 3.79
CA MET A 64 -15.31 0.05 3.02
C MET A 64 -14.84 -1.10 3.91
N SER A 65 -14.34 -0.85 5.12
CA SER A 65 -13.92 -1.88 6.09
C SER A 65 -15.09 -2.70 6.67
N LYS A 66 -16.33 -2.24 6.55
CA LYS A 66 -17.52 -3.04 6.95
C LYS A 66 -17.74 -4.26 6.06
N ASN A 67 -17.25 -4.23 4.83
CA ASN A 67 -17.29 -5.38 3.94
C ASN A 67 -16.20 -6.39 4.33
N LYS A 68 -16.59 -7.56 4.82
CA LYS A 68 -15.68 -8.62 5.29
C LYS A 68 -14.79 -9.22 4.19
N ASN A 69 -15.10 -8.96 2.92
CA ASN A 69 -14.27 -9.39 1.80
C ASN A 69 -13.07 -8.48 1.58
N PHE A 70 -13.03 -7.30 2.21
CA PHE A 70 -11.97 -6.32 2.04
C PHE A 70 -10.99 -6.29 3.20
N ILE A 71 -9.74 -6.07 2.85
CA ILE A 71 -8.65 -5.71 3.74
C ILE A 71 -8.22 -4.30 3.37
N VAL A 72 -8.78 -3.33 4.06
CA VAL A 72 -8.53 -1.92 3.81
C VAL A 72 -7.29 -1.47 4.58
N GLY A 73 -6.32 -0.92 3.86
CA GLY A 73 -5.15 -0.26 4.41
C GLY A 73 -5.34 1.25 4.48
N VAL A 74 -4.59 1.89 5.36
CA VAL A 74 -4.45 3.34 5.43
C VAL A 74 -3.13 3.78 4.81
N GLY A 75 -3.18 4.65 3.79
CA GLY A 75 -2.00 5.25 3.16
C GLY A 75 -1.71 6.66 3.69
N THR A 76 -0.50 7.14 3.46
CA THR A 76 -0.01 8.43 3.96
C THR A 76 -0.03 8.49 5.50
N LEU A 77 0.28 7.36 6.13
CA LEU A 77 0.36 7.23 7.58
C LEU A 77 1.66 7.89 8.08
N MET A 78 1.58 8.87 8.97
CA MET A 78 2.74 9.65 9.36
C MET A 78 2.91 9.86 10.88
N THR A 79 1.83 9.75 11.68
CA THR A 79 1.85 10.06 13.11
C THR A 79 1.13 8.99 13.92
N ASP A 80 1.41 8.93 15.25
CA ASP A 80 0.68 8.05 16.18
C ASP A 80 -0.83 8.36 16.17
N HIS A 81 -1.20 9.63 16.10
CA HIS A 81 -2.62 10.02 15.97
C HIS A 81 -3.29 9.43 14.73
N ASN A 82 -2.58 9.40 13.60
CA ASN A 82 -3.11 8.75 12.39
C ASN A 82 -3.30 7.24 12.59
N ILE A 83 -2.37 6.57 13.32
CA ILE A 83 -2.46 5.14 13.63
C ILE A 83 -3.72 4.84 14.45
N GLN A 84 -3.93 5.58 15.54
CA GLN A 84 -5.10 5.40 16.42
C GLN A 84 -6.41 5.58 15.63
N ASN A 85 -6.51 6.64 14.85
CA ASN A 85 -7.69 6.90 14.05
C ASN A 85 -7.94 5.80 13.00
N ALA A 86 -6.88 5.33 12.33
CA ALA A 86 -6.98 4.26 11.34
C ALA A 86 -7.49 2.94 11.96
N ILE A 87 -6.96 2.57 13.12
CA ILE A 87 -7.41 1.38 13.87
C ILE A 87 -8.89 1.51 14.24
N ASN A 88 -9.29 2.65 14.79
CA ASN A 88 -10.66 2.90 15.22
C ASN A 88 -11.70 2.80 14.10
N VAL A 89 -11.32 3.15 12.87
CA VAL A 89 -12.20 3.05 11.70
C VAL A 89 -12.09 1.71 10.95
N GLY A 90 -11.28 0.77 11.46
CA GLY A 90 -11.22 -0.60 10.96
C GLY A 90 -10.14 -0.89 9.92
N ALA A 91 -9.19 0.03 9.70
CA ALA A 91 -8.03 -0.26 8.86
C ALA A 91 -7.24 -1.46 9.40
N LYS A 92 -6.70 -2.29 8.50
CA LYS A 92 -6.00 -3.53 8.86
C LYS A 92 -4.49 -3.40 8.77
N PHE A 93 -3.98 -2.37 8.11
CA PHE A 93 -2.56 -2.08 7.95
C PHE A 93 -2.33 -0.62 7.58
N GLY A 94 -1.10 -0.18 7.79
CA GLY A 94 -0.63 1.14 7.41
C GLY A 94 0.44 1.10 6.33
N ILE A 95 0.47 2.13 5.52
CA ILE A 95 1.53 2.40 4.55
C ILE A 95 1.96 3.85 4.72
N SER A 96 3.25 4.05 4.97
CA SER A 96 3.81 5.39 5.15
C SER A 96 4.56 5.88 3.91
N PRO A 97 4.73 7.18 3.74
CA PRO A 97 5.59 7.74 2.70
C PRO A 97 7.09 7.68 3.05
N GLY A 98 7.43 7.55 4.31
CA GLY A 98 8.77 7.52 4.88
C GLY A 98 8.76 6.83 6.24
N ILE A 99 9.85 7.00 7.00
CA ILE A 99 10.03 6.42 8.33
C ILE A 99 10.21 7.51 9.40
N SER A 100 9.75 7.24 10.60
CA SER A 100 10.08 8.00 11.82
C SER A 100 10.04 7.07 13.02
N GLU A 101 10.72 7.44 14.10
CA GLU A 101 10.70 6.71 15.39
C GLU A 101 9.28 6.61 15.93
N GLU A 102 8.56 7.74 15.99
CA GLU A 102 7.17 7.81 16.44
C GLU A 102 6.26 6.84 15.68
N LEU A 103 6.43 6.77 14.36
CA LEU A 103 5.63 5.88 13.51
C LEU A 103 5.89 4.41 13.83
N PHE A 104 7.15 4.02 13.97
CA PHE A 104 7.51 2.65 14.33
C PHE A 104 6.99 2.26 15.70
N GLU A 105 7.26 3.09 16.71
CA GLU A 105 6.80 2.84 18.08
C GLU A 105 5.28 2.76 18.19
N GLY A 106 4.57 3.68 17.51
CA GLY A 106 3.11 3.69 17.48
C GLY A 106 2.54 2.42 16.84
N CYS A 107 3.09 1.97 15.71
CA CYS A 107 2.65 0.73 15.06
C CYS A 107 2.99 -0.50 15.90
N GLU A 108 4.19 -0.58 16.49
CA GLU A 108 4.63 -1.69 17.31
C GLU A 108 3.79 -1.83 18.58
N LYS A 109 3.55 -0.72 19.31
CA LYS A 109 2.72 -0.65 20.51
C LYS A 109 1.30 -1.15 20.28
N ASN A 110 0.73 -0.84 19.11
CA ASN A 110 -0.63 -1.22 18.75
C ASN A 110 -0.72 -2.54 17.99
N ASN A 111 0.39 -3.25 17.76
CA ASN A 111 0.47 -4.42 16.87
C ASN A 111 -0.18 -4.13 15.50
N PHE A 112 -0.04 -2.89 15.01
CA PHE A 112 -0.61 -2.46 13.74
C PHE A 112 0.39 -2.72 12.61
N PRO A 113 0.07 -3.58 11.64
CA PRO A 113 0.98 -3.92 10.56
C PRO A 113 1.34 -2.69 9.73
N LEU A 114 2.65 -2.48 9.47
CA LEU A 114 3.15 -1.35 8.71
C LEU A 114 3.99 -1.83 7.51
N ILE A 115 3.81 -1.19 6.37
CA ILE A 115 4.72 -1.21 5.23
C ILE A 115 5.40 0.17 5.17
N PRO A 116 6.61 0.31 5.76
CA PRO A 116 7.27 1.61 5.84
C PRO A 116 7.82 2.04 4.49
N GLY A 117 7.71 3.35 4.20
CA GLY A 117 8.27 3.97 3.02
C GLY A 117 9.78 4.20 3.16
N VAL A 118 10.54 3.86 2.12
CA VAL A 118 11.98 4.04 2.06
C VAL A 118 12.41 4.55 0.68
N SER A 119 13.49 5.31 0.64
CA SER A 119 14.09 5.85 -0.57
C SER A 119 15.62 5.65 -0.63
N THR A 120 16.25 5.36 0.50
CA THR A 120 17.71 5.25 0.63
C THR A 120 18.13 3.95 1.33
N PRO A 121 19.39 3.47 1.11
CA PRO A 121 19.94 2.35 1.87
C PRO A 121 19.90 2.56 3.38
N THR A 122 20.11 3.78 3.87
CA THR A 122 20.05 4.09 5.31
C THR A 122 18.65 3.83 5.88
N GLU A 123 17.61 4.27 5.21
CA GLU A 123 16.21 4.03 5.63
C GLU A 123 15.85 2.55 5.59
N ILE A 124 16.40 1.80 4.61
CA ILE A 124 16.25 0.34 4.56
C ILE A 124 16.92 -0.30 5.76
N MET A 125 18.16 0.10 6.12
CA MET A 125 18.89 -0.42 7.29
C MET A 125 18.12 -0.15 8.60
N VAL A 126 17.58 1.06 8.77
CA VAL A 126 16.77 1.42 9.94
C VAL A 126 15.52 0.54 10.02
N SER A 127 14.79 0.39 8.92
CA SER A 127 13.60 -0.46 8.86
C SER A 127 13.94 -1.93 9.13
N TYR A 128 15.02 -2.42 8.54
CA TYR A 128 15.49 -3.80 8.67
C TYR A 128 15.87 -4.14 10.11
N SER A 129 16.57 -3.23 10.81
CA SER A 129 16.97 -3.43 12.22
C SER A 129 15.77 -3.60 13.16
N ARG A 130 14.62 -3.03 12.81
CA ARG A 130 13.34 -3.20 13.51
C ARG A 130 12.53 -4.42 13.02
N GLY A 131 13.07 -5.19 12.06
CA GLY A 131 12.45 -6.42 11.54
C GLY A 131 11.45 -6.19 10.40
N TYR A 132 11.38 -4.98 9.82
CA TYR A 132 10.59 -4.72 8.63
C TYR A 132 11.40 -5.13 7.39
N LYS A 133 10.92 -6.14 6.68
CA LYS A 133 11.55 -6.68 5.46
C LYS A 133 10.71 -6.46 4.20
N VAL A 134 9.46 -6.05 4.36
CA VAL A 134 8.58 -5.62 3.27
C VAL A 134 8.44 -4.11 3.35
N LEU A 135 8.91 -3.42 2.31
CA LEU A 135 9.10 -1.98 2.31
C LEU A 135 8.42 -1.36 1.09
N LYS A 136 7.85 -0.18 1.26
CA LYS A 136 7.42 0.65 0.13
C LYS A 136 8.62 1.42 -0.41
N PHE A 137 8.98 1.22 -1.67
CA PHE A 137 9.98 2.04 -2.34
C PHE A 137 9.31 3.26 -2.99
N PHE A 138 9.54 4.45 -2.45
CA PHE A 138 8.80 5.66 -2.85
C PHE A 138 9.65 6.93 -2.75
N PRO A 139 9.53 7.86 -3.73
CA PRO A 139 8.83 7.74 -5.01
C PRO A 139 9.66 6.98 -6.07
N ALA A 140 9.19 5.79 -6.49
CA ALA A 140 10.00 4.81 -7.19
C ALA A 140 10.64 5.32 -8.49
N THR A 141 9.85 5.85 -9.42
CA THR A 141 10.35 6.25 -10.75
C THR A 141 11.36 7.39 -10.65
N VAL A 142 11.11 8.35 -9.75
CA VAL A 142 11.99 9.52 -9.55
C VAL A 142 13.34 9.13 -8.97
N LEU A 143 13.38 8.06 -8.17
CA LEU A 143 14.59 7.58 -7.48
C LEU A 143 15.36 6.50 -8.27
N GLY A 144 15.20 6.46 -9.58
CA GLY A 144 15.95 5.53 -10.44
C GLY A 144 15.22 4.20 -10.70
N GLY A 145 14.02 4.00 -10.14
CA GLY A 145 13.10 2.92 -10.51
C GLY A 145 13.71 1.52 -10.48
N ILE A 146 13.68 0.88 -11.63
CA ILE A 146 14.18 -0.48 -11.85
C ILE A 146 15.67 -0.62 -11.50
N GLU A 147 16.50 0.34 -11.92
CA GLU A 147 17.94 0.25 -11.73
C GLU A 147 18.32 0.39 -10.23
N MET A 148 17.62 1.26 -9.49
CA MET A 148 17.81 1.36 -8.05
C MET A 148 17.41 0.07 -7.33
N LEU A 149 16.26 -0.53 -7.69
CA LEU A 149 15.81 -1.79 -7.09
C LEU A 149 16.78 -2.94 -7.36
N LYS A 150 17.35 -3.04 -8.58
CA LYS A 150 18.40 -4.01 -8.87
C LYS A 150 19.65 -3.81 -8.02
N ALA A 151 20.09 -2.56 -7.85
CA ALA A 151 21.24 -2.24 -7.02
C ALA A 151 21.03 -2.59 -5.53
N LEU A 152 19.81 -2.50 -5.03
CA LEU A 152 19.45 -2.83 -3.66
C LEU A 152 19.38 -4.35 -3.39
N GLU A 153 19.28 -5.19 -4.41
CA GLU A 153 19.17 -6.64 -4.26
C GLU A 153 20.40 -7.26 -3.58
N GLY A 154 21.60 -6.84 -3.98
CA GLY A 154 22.85 -7.34 -3.42
C GLY A 154 22.98 -7.08 -1.91
N PRO A 155 22.93 -5.81 -1.45
CA PRO A 155 23.09 -5.48 -0.03
C PRO A 155 21.88 -5.90 0.85
N PHE A 156 20.69 -6.05 0.27
CA PHE A 156 19.45 -6.34 1.01
C PHE A 156 18.69 -7.57 0.46
N PRO A 157 19.31 -8.76 0.43
CA PRO A 157 18.74 -9.95 -0.22
C PRO A 157 17.45 -10.46 0.43
N ASP A 158 17.21 -10.09 1.70
CA ASP A 158 16.02 -10.48 2.45
C ASP A 158 14.89 -9.45 2.37
N CYS A 159 15.14 -8.28 1.78
CA CYS A 159 14.12 -7.25 1.64
C CYS A 159 13.28 -7.45 0.38
N CYS A 160 12.00 -7.16 0.50
CA CYS A 160 11.08 -7.14 -0.63
C CYS A 160 10.41 -5.77 -0.72
N PHE A 161 10.21 -5.30 -1.93
CA PHE A 161 9.73 -3.94 -2.17
C PHE A 161 8.35 -3.91 -2.82
N PHE A 162 7.59 -2.88 -2.45
CA PHE A 162 6.41 -2.37 -3.16
C PHE A 162 6.76 -1.04 -3.81
N PRO A 163 7.28 -1.02 -5.05
CA PRO A 163 7.50 0.22 -5.77
C PRO A 163 6.20 0.99 -5.93
N THR A 164 6.25 2.28 -5.59
CA THR A 164 5.12 3.20 -5.61
C THR A 164 5.57 4.57 -6.10
N GLY A 165 4.74 5.25 -6.90
CA GLY A 165 5.07 6.54 -7.51
C GLY A 165 5.67 6.41 -8.90
N GLY A 166 4.88 6.85 -9.91
CA GLY A 166 5.20 6.71 -11.32
C GLY A 166 4.92 5.33 -11.92
N ILE A 167 4.34 4.40 -11.15
CA ILE A 167 3.89 3.11 -11.65
C ILE A 167 2.58 3.29 -12.44
N ASN A 168 2.49 2.64 -13.59
CA ASN A 168 1.36 2.72 -14.50
C ASN A 168 1.22 1.44 -15.36
N GLN A 169 0.19 1.40 -16.21
CA GLN A 169 -0.12 0.27 -17.08
C GLN A 169 1.04 -0.16 -17.99
N ASN A 170 1.93 0.75 -18.38
CA ASN A 170 3.01 0.45 -19.31
C ASN A 170 4.26 -0.13 -18.63
N ASN A 171 4.45 0.13 -17.31
CA ASN A 171 5.70 -0.23 -16.62
C ASN A 171 5.53 -1.24 -15.47
N PHE A 172 4.31 -1.46 -14.94
CA PHE A 172 4.13 -2.31 -13.75
C PHE A 172 4.66 -3.74 -13.93
N LYS A 173 4.53 -4.34 -15.13
CA LYS A 173 5.01 -5.70 -15.41
C LYS A 173 6.53 -5.78 -15.31
N THR A 174 7.25 -4.75 -15.76
CA THR A 174 8.71 -4.68 -15.65
C THR A 174 9.15 -4.62 -14.18
N TYR A 175 8.46 -3.86 -13.35
CA TYR A 175 8.72 -3.89 -11.90
C TYR A 175 8.43 -5.26 -11.29
N LEU A 176 7.32 -5.90 -11.64
CA LEU A 176 6.96 -7.23 -11.12
C LEU A 176 7.91 -8.35 -11.55
N SER A 177 8.73 -8.15 -12.59
CA SER A 177 9.72 -9.15 -13.03
C SER A 177 10.98 -9.19 -12.15
N LEU A 178 11.17 -8.20 -11.26
CA LEU A 178 12.33 -8.18 -10.36
C LEU A 178 12.12 -9.15 -9.18
N SER A 179 13.19 -9.86 -8.80
CA SER A 179 13.18 -10.87 -7.73
C SER A 179 12.91 -10.30 -6.34
N ASN A 180 13.32 -9.04 -6.10
CA ASN A 180 13.10 -8.31 -4.85
C ASN A 180 11.84 -7.45 -4.85
N VAL A 181 10.99 -7.50 -5.89
CA VAL A 181 9.69 -6.84 -5.92
C VAL A 181 8.60 -7.83 -5.54
N TYR A 182 7.90 -7.53 -4.46
CA TYR A 182 6.81 -8.36 -3.96
C TYR A 182 5.49 -8.10 -4.68
N GLY A 183 5.23 -6.85 -4.96
CA GLY A 183 4.08 -6.32 -5.69
C GLY A 183 4.34 -4.87 -6.05
N VAL A 184 3.41 -4.23 -6.72
CA VAL A 184 3.46 -2.81 -7.06
C VAL A 184 2.24 -2.08 -6.51
N ALA A 185 2.38 -0.80 -6.17
CA ALA A 185 1.26 0.00 -5.71
C ALA A 185 1.09 1.27 -6.55
N GLY A 186 -0.15 1.62 -6.82
CA GLY A 186 -0.43 2.82 -7.60
C GLY A 186 -1.91 3.11 -7.80
N SER A 187 -2.18 4.31 -8.28
CA SER A 187 -3.54 4.83 -8.51
C SER A 187 -4.01 4.73 -9.97
N TRP A 188 -3.20 4.17 -10.87
CA TRP A 188 -3.56 4.12 -12.31
C TRP A 188 -4.77 3.23 -12.61
N MET A 189 -5.08 2.26 -11.74
CA MET A 189 -6.27 1.40 -11.88
C MET A 189 -7.55 2.15 -11.50
N VAL A 190 -7.43 3.11 -10.60
CA VAL A 190 -8.53 3.90 -10.05
C VAL A 190 -8.14 5.39 -10.04
N PRO A 191 -7.95 5.98 -11.24
CA PRO A 191 -7.51 7.36 -11.36
C PRO A 191 -8.46 8.31 -10.62
N LYS A 192 -7.89 9.23 -9.83
CA LYS A 192 -8.67 10.15 -9.00
C LYS A 192 -9.64 10.99 -9.83
N ASP A 193 -9.20 11.48 -10.98
CA ASP A 193 -10.02 12.25 -11.91
C ASP A 193 -11.26 11.50 -12.40
N LEU A 194 -11.14 10.17 -12.64
CA LEU A 194 -12.27 9.35 -13.02
C LEU A 194 -13.21 9.07 -11.84
N ILE A 195 -12.68 8.96 -10.62
CA ILE A 195 -13.49 8.86 -9.41
C ILE A 195 -14.28 10.14 -9.20
N ASP A 196 -13.63 11.31 -9.27
CA ASP A 196 -14.24 12.63 -9.11
C ASP A 196 -15.31 12.91 -10.17
N GLN A 197 -15.10 12.44 -11.41
CA GLN A 197 -16.08 12.53 -12.51
C GLN A 197 -17.16 11.45 -12.44
N LYS A 198 -17.09 10.53 -11.48
CA LYS A 198 -18.02 9.38 -11.35
C LYS A 198 -18.07 8.53 -12.62
N ASN A 199 -16.92 8.42 -13.32
CA ASN A 199 -16.81 7.65 -14.57
C ASN A 199 -16.52 6.15 -14.27
N TRP A 200 -17.48 5.52 -13.61
CA TRP A 200 -17.37 4.12 -13.16
C TRP A 200 -17.20 3.14 -14.31
N LYS A 201 -17.78 3.43 -15.47
CA LYS A 201 -17.60 2.62 -16.67
C LYS A 201 -16.13 2.58 -17.08
N LYS A 202 -15.47 3.72 -17.11
CA LYS A 202 -14.06 3.79 -17.52
C LYS A 202 -13.14 3.12 -16.51
N ILE A 203 -13.44 3.23 -15.21
CA ILE A 203 -12.68 2.51 -14.17
C ILE A 203 -12.80 0.99 -14.35
N ARG A 204 -14.00 0.46 -14.66
CA ARG A 204 -14.18 -0.99 -14.97
C ARG A 204 -13.36 -1.46 -16.18
N GLU A 205 -13.17 -0.60 -17.17
CA GLU A 205 -12.36 -0.93 -18.37
C GLU A 205 -10.85 -0.93 -18.10
N ILE A 206 -10.40 -0.23 -17.05
CA ILE A 206 -8.97 -0.12 -16.68
C ILE A 206 -8.54 -1.28 -15.77
N ILE A 207 -9.41 -1.75 -14.89
CA ILE A 207 -9.15 -2.84 -13.96
C ILE A 207 -9.23 -4.20 -14.68
#